data_f3b6c0f06f64aadce30f9454a11a1023
#
_entry.id   f3b6c0f06f64aadce30f9454a11a1023
#
_cell.length_a   1.000
_cell.length_b   1.000
_cell.length_c   1.000
_cell.angle_alpha   90.00
_cell.angle_beta   90.00
_cell.angle_gamma   90.00
#
_symmetry.space_group_name_H-M   'P 1'
#
loop_
_entity.id
_entity.type
_entity.pdbx_description
1 polymer ?
#
loop_
_entity_poly.entity_id
_entity_poly.type
_entity_poly.pdbx_seq_one_letter_code
_entity_poly.pdbx_strand_id
1 'polypeptide(L)'
;MLEEFVADRQRLVTDAEVLQEILHRYVAINRRDAIQPAFDALLGVVDHLYPIEPADVKRARTLLLGLSPLSARDAVHVAIMQRYEIDRLLSFDAGFDCVEWIERIGRL
;
A
#
# COMPACT_ATOMS: atom_id res chain seq x y z
N MET A 1 -5.06 -13.11 9.06
CA MET A 1 -5.69 -12.07 8.24
C MET A 1 -5.47 -12.27 6.75
N LEU A 2 -4.25 -12.53 6.30
CA LEU A 2 -4.00 -12.89 4.90
C LEU A 2 -4.72 -14.16 4.48
N GLU A 3 -4.74 -15.17 5.34
CA GLU A 3 -5.47 -16.39 5.08
C GLU A 3 -6.97 -16.15 4.91
N GLU A 4 -7.54 -15.23 5.68
CA GLU A 4 -8.94 -14.90 5.61
C GLU A 4 -9.29 -14.29 4.25
N PHE A 5 -8.46 -13.41 3.73
CA PHE A 5 -8.66 -12.84 2.40
C PHE A 5 -8.58 -13.90 1.30
N VAL A 6 -7.63 -14.81 1.40
CA VAL A 6 -7.48 -15.89 0.42
C VAL A 6 -8.66 -16.84 0.48
N ALA A 7 -9.13 -17.20 1.68
CA ALA A 7 -10.27 -18.10 1.88
C ALA A 7 -11.56 -17.51 1.31
N ASP A 8 -11.74 -16.21 1.44
CA ASP A 8 -12.90 -15.49 0.90
C ASP A 8 -12.77 -15.22 -0.59
N ARG A 9 -11.70 -15.71 -1.22
CA ARG A 9 -11.38 -15.52 -2.63
C ARG A 9 -11.25 -14.06 -3.03
N GLN A 10 -10.96 -13.21 -2.10
CA GLN A 10 -10.68 -11.81 -2.41
C GLN A 10 -9.26 -11.71 -2.96
N ARG A 11 -9.11 -10.94 -4.02
CA ARG A 11 -7.80 -10.70 -4.59
C ARG A 11 -6.97 -9.86 -3.62
N LEU A 12 -5.74 -10.31 -3.40
CA LEU A 12 -4.77 -9.54 -2.65
C LEU A 12 -3.89 -8.82 -3.66
N VAL A 13 -3.94 -7.49 -3.66
CA VAL A 13 -3.19 -6.67 -4.61
C VAL A 13 -2.30 -5.69 -3.88
N THR A 14 -1.27 -5.21 -4.56
CA THR A 14 -0.36 -4.20 -4.03
C THR A 14 0.08 -3.28 -5.16
N ASP A 15 0.98 -2.35 -4.86
CA ASP A 15 1.51 -1.42 -5.84
C ASP A 15 3.04 -1.31 -5.73
N ALA A 16 3.64 -0.67 -6.73
CA ALA A 16 5.10 -0.54 -6.78
C ALA A 16 5.67 0.30 -5.63
N GLU A 17 4.86 1.16 -5.00
CA GLU A 17 5.31 1.95 -3.85
C GLU A 17 5.61 1.06 -2.65
N VAL A 18 4.86 -0.04 -2.47
CA VAL A 18 5.15 -1.01 -1.39
C VAL A 18 6.54 -1.61 -1.58
N LEU A 19 6.92 -1.92 -2.83
CA LEU A 19 8.27 -2.44 -3.10
C LEU A 19 9.34 -1.41 -2.73
N GLN A 20 9.10 -0.15 -3.05
CA GLN A 20 10.03 0.92 -2.70
C GLN A 20 10.12 1.10 -1.17
N GLU A 21 9.03 0.98 -0.47
CA GLU A 21 9.03 1.05 1.00
C GLU A 21 9.87 -0.05 1.61
N ILE A 22 9.81 -1.26 1.06
CA ILE A 22 10.66 -2.37 1.52
C ILE A 22 12.13 -1.99 1.37
N LEU A 23 12.52 -1.46 0.21
CA LEU A 23 13.90 -1.03 -0.02
C LEU A 23 14.30 0.05 0.98
N HIS A 24 13.48 1.07 1.10
CA HIS A 24 13.75 2.21 1.97
C HIS A 24 13.92 1.77 3.43
N ARG A 25 12.99 0.96 3.91
CA ARG A 25 12.99 0.50 5.29
C ARG A 25 14.22 -0.32 5.63
N TYR A 26 14.54 -1.32 4.82
CA TYR A 26 15.64 -2.24 5.14
C TYR A 26 17.01 -1.64 4.90
N VAL A 27 17.14 -0.68 4.02
CA VAL A 27 18.37 0.13 3.90
C VAL A 27 18.52 1.01 5.15
N ALA A 28 17.44 1.67 5.58
CA ALA A 28 17.47 2.59 6.71
C ALA A 28 17.87 1.90 8.03
N ILE A 29 17.44 0.66 8.24
CA ILE A 29 17.79 -0.11 9.45
C ILE A 29 19.02 -1.00 9.26
N ASN A 30 19.72 -0.84 8.15
CA ASN A 30 20.94 -1.60 7.84
C ASN A 30 20.71 -3.12 7.79
N ARG A 31 19.60 -3.52 7.19
CA ARG A 31 19.22 -4.93 7.04
C ARG A 31 18.95 -5.25 5.56
N ARG A 32 19.96 -5.02 4.72
CA ARG A 32 19.86 -5.32 3.28
C ARG A 32 19.61 -6.80 3.00
N ASP A 33 20.04 -7.66 3.93
CA ASP A 33 19.80 -9.09 3.86
C ASP A 33 18.31 -9.47 3.91
N ALA A 34 17.47 -8.58 4.46
CA ALA A 34 16.04 -8.81 4.56
C ALA A 34 15.26 -8.40 3.30
N ILE A 35 15.90 -7.70 2.36
CA ILE A 35 15.20 -7.17 1.18
C ILE A 35 14.65 -8.30 0.31
N GLN A 36 15.49 -9.25 -0.08
CA GLN A 36 15.04 -10.34 -0.97
C GLN A 36 13.96 -11.22 -0.32
N PRO A 37 14.12 -11.65 0.94
CA PRO A 37 13.05 -12.40 1.60
C PRO A 37 11.73 -11.62 1.68
N ALA A 38 11.78 -10.31 1.92
CA ALA A 38 10.57 -9.49 1.99
C ALA A 38 9.89 -9.39 0.62
N PHE A 39 10.66 -9.21 -0.45
CA PHE A 39 10.13 -9.22 -1.82
C PHE A 39 9.48 -10.56 -2.14
N ASP A 40 10.16 -11.65 -1.84
CA ASP A 40 9.65 -12.99 -2.12
C ASP A 40 8.35 -13.26 -1.36
N ALA A 41 8.28 -12.85 -0.10
CA ALA A 41 7.09 -13.04 0.71
C ALA A 41 5.90 -12.24 0.15
N LEU A 42 6.12 -10.98 -0.21
CA LEU A 42 5.06 -10.15 -0.75
C LEU A 42 4.58 -10.64 -2.12
N LEU A 43 5.53 -10.83 -3.05
CA LEU A 43 5.20 -11.24 -4.42
C LEU A 43 4.63 -12.65 -4.48
N GLY A 44 4.90 -13.48 -3.47
CA GLY A 44 4.36 -14.83 -3.38
C GLY A 44 2.89 -14.88 -2.96
N VAL A 45 2.35 -13.81 -2.37
CA VAL A 45 0.97 -13.80 -1.86
C VAL A 45 0.04 -12.87 -2.63
N VAL A 46 0.57 -11.88 -3.37
CA VAL A 46 -0.27 -10.94 -4.10
C VAL A 46 -0.67 -11.49 -5.46
N ASP A 47 -1.90 -11.22 -5.86
CA ASP A 47 -2.45 -11.62 -7.15
C ASP A 47 -2.06 -10.65 -8.26
N HIS A 48 -1.83 -9.39 -7.92
CA HIS A 48 -1.49 -8.36 -8.90
C HIS A 48 -0.70 -7.23 -8.24
N LEU A 49 0.22 -6.67 -8.99
CA LEU A 49 1.02 -5.53 -8.58
C LEU A 49 0.77 -4.38 -9.56
N TYR A 50 0.23 -3.27 -9.05
CA TYR A 50 -0.07 -2.10 -9.86
C TYR A 50 1.15 -1.20 -10.01
N PRO A 51 1.41 -0.69 -11.21
CA PRO A 51 2.49 0.27 -11.39
C PRO A 51 2.11 1.64 -10.85
N ILE A 52 3.11 2.46 -10.59
CA ILE A 52 2.93 3.88 -10.30
C ILE A 52 3.07 4.63 -11.62
N GLU A 53 2.04 5.36 -12.01
CA GLU A 53 2.05 6.17 -13.22
C GLU A 53 2.06 7.66 -12.86
N PRO A 54 2.46 8.54 -13.80
CA PRO A 54 2.46 9.98 -13.53
C PRO A 54 1.12 10.51 -13.04
N ALA A 55 0.01 9.97 -13.54
CA ALA A 55 -1.32 10.37 -13.09
C ALA A 55 -1.55 10.08 -11.61
N ASP A 56 -0.97 8.98 -11.08
CA ASP A 56 -1.09 8.63 -9.67
C ASP A 56 -0.37 9.63 -8.79
N VAL A 57 0.83 10.03 -9.19
CA VAL A 57 1.61 11.02 -8.44
C VAL A 57 0.93 12.39 -8.47
N LYS A 58 0.36 12.77 -9.60
CA LYS A 58 -0.39 14.02 -9.72
C LYS A 58 -1.64 14.02 -8.83
N ARG A 59 -2.34 12.91 -8.74
CA ARG A 59 -3.49 12.76 -7.85
C ARG A 59 -3.06 12.79 -6.39
N ALA A 60 -1.94 12.13 -6.07
CA ALA A 60 -1.38 12.18 -4.71
C ALA A 60 -1.08 13.61 -4.28
N ARG A 61 -0.54 14.42 -5.18
CA ARG A 61 -0.34 15.86 -4.92
C ARG A 61 -1.65 16.54 -4.52
N THR A 62 -2.72 16.27 -5.25
CA THR A 62 -4.05 16.85 -4.95
C THR A 62 -4.54 16.40 -3.57
N LEU A 63 -4.38 15.11 -3.26
CA LEU A 63 -4.76 14.56 -1.96
C LEU A 63 -3.98 15.22 -0.82
N LEU A 64 -2.69 15.38 -0.98
CA LEU A 64 -1.83 15.99 0.05
C LEU A 64 -2.17 17.45 0.30
N LEU A 65 -2.60 18.17 -0.73
CA LEU A 65 -3.03 19.55 -0.57
C LEU A 65 -4.38 19.67 0.16
N GLY A 66 -5.18 18.60 0.16
CA GLY A 66 -6.48 18.57 0.82
C GLY A 66 -6.53 17.77 2.10
N LEU A 67 -5.71 16.69 2.23
CA LEU A 67 -5.75 15.77 3.37
C LEU A 67 -4.42 15.79 4.10
N SER A 68 -4.33 16.59 5.13
CA SER A 68 -3.10 16.90 5.87
C SER A 68 -2.41 15.69 6.53
N PRO A 69 -3.11 14.69 7.14
CA PRO A 69 -2.41 13.62 7.85
C PRO A 69 -1.71 12.58 6.98
N LEU A 70 -1.98 12.55 5.68
CA LEU A 70 -1.35 11.55 4.81
C LEU A 70 0.12 11.89 4.57
N SER A 71 0.98 10.87 4.62
CA SER A 71 2.34 11.00 4.10
C SER A 71 2.30 10.98 2.57
N ALA A 72 3.41 11.41 1.93
CA ALA A 72 3.50 11.39 0.47
C ALA A 72 3.33 9.97 -0.08
N ARG A 73 3.94 8.98 0.56
CA ARG A 73 3.82 7.58 0.13
C ARG A 73 2.41 7.07 0.27
N ASP A 74 1.76 7.38 1.39
CA ASP A 74 0.38 6.96 1.62
C ASP A 74 -0.57 7.59 0.60
N ALA A 75 -0.32 8.84 0.23
CA ALA A 75 -1.11 9.50 -0.80
C ALA A 75 -0.99 8.81 -2.16
N VAL A 76 0.18 8.28 -2.50
CA VAL A 76 0.36 7.50 -3.73
C VAL A 76 -0.45 6.21 -3.67
N HIS A 77 -0.42 5.49 -2.55
CA HIS A 77 -1.25 4.29 -2.37
C HIS A 77 -2.75 4.61 -2.53
N VAL A 78 -3.20 5.68 -1.90
CA VAL A 78 -4.60 6.11 -1.98
C VAL A 78 -4.98 6.46 -3.42
N ALA A 79 -4.10 7.15 -4.15
CA ALA A 79 -4.34 7.50 -5.55
C ALA A 79 -4.51 6.26 -6.42
N ILE A 80 -3.67 5.23 -6.22
CA ILE A 80 -3.75 3.98 -6.95
C ILE A 80 -5.04 3.24 -6.60
N MET A 81 -5.38 3.16 -5.31
CA MET A 81 -6.63 2.56 -4.87
C MET A 81 -7.83 3.22 -5.54
N GLN A 82 -7.82 4.53 -5.62
CA GLN A 82 -8.89 5.30 -6.24
C GLN A 82 -9.03 5.00 -7.74
N ARG A 83 -7.89 4.92 -8.44
CA ARG A 83 -7.87 4.62 -9.87
C ARG A 83 -8.47 3.25 -10.20
N TYR A 84 -8.21 2.25 -9.35
CA TYR A 84 -8.66 0.88 -9.57
C TYR A 84 -9.90 0.53 -8.73
N GLU A 85 -10.54 1.52 -8.13
CA GLU A 85 -11.76 1.35 -7.34
C GLU A 85 -11.60 0.33 -6.21
N ILE A 86 -10.46 0.40 -5.51
CA ILE A 86 -10.16 -0.43 -4.35
C ILE A 86 -10.47 0.37 -3.10
N ASP A 87 -11.32 -0.15 -2.24
CA ASP A 87 -11.76 0.55 -1.03
C ASP A 87 -11.35 -0.17 0.27
N ARG A 88 -10.67 -1.33 0.17
CA ARG A 88 -10.23 -2.09 1.34
C ARG A 88 -8.71 -2.12 1.38
N LEU A 89 -8.16 -1.78 2.55
CA LEU A 89 -6.71 -1.67 2.74
C LEU A 89 -6.28 -2.47 3.96
N LEU A 90 -5.34 -3.38 3.76
CA LEU A 90 -4.70 -4.10 4.86
C LEU A 90 -3.51 -3.27 5.34
N SER A 91 -3.65 -2.59 6.48
CA SER A 91 -2.60 -1.74 7.03
C SER A 91 -2.82 -1.53 8.53
N PHE A 92 -1.72 -1.50 9.28
CA PHE A 92 -1.75 -1.13 10.69
C PHE A 92 -1.61 0.39 10.90
N ASP A 93 -1.41 1.15 9.83
CA ASP A 93 -1.24 2.60 9.92
C ASP A 93 -2.61 3.29 9.92
N ALA A 94 -2.99 3.82 11.10
CA ALA A 94 -4.25 4.53 11.27
C ALA A 94 -4.29 5.87 10.51
N GLY A 95 -3.17 6.33 9.94
CA GLY A 95 -3.14 7.53 9.12
C GLY A 95 -4.10 7.47 7.92
N PHE A 96 -4.40 6.27 7.42
CA PHE A 96 -5.36 6.08 6.34
C PHE A 96 -6.82 6.33 6.75
N ASP A 97 -7.12 6.37 8.04
CA ASP A 97 -8.48 6.57 8.52
C ASP A 97 -9.03 7.96 8.19
N CYS A 98 -8.18 8.90 7.82
CA CYS A 98 -8.62 10.22 7.34
C CYS A 98 -9.30 10.16 5.97
N VAL A 99 -9.20 9.04 5.26
CA VAL A 99 -9.84 8.83 3.96
C VAL A 99 -11.12 8.02 4.20
N GLU A 100 -12.25 8.67 4.17
CA GLU A 100 -13.52 8.09 4.61
C GLU A 100 -13.96 6.86 3.79
N TRP A 101 -13.65 6.82 2.50
CA TRP A 101 -14.09 5.73 1.63
C TRP A 101 -13.20 4.49 1.73
N ILE A 102 -12.10 4.53 2.49
CA ILE A 102 -11.22 3.38 2.70
C ILE A 102 -11.64 2.61 3.96
N GLU A 103 -11.89 1.33 3.80
CA GLU A 103 -12.06 0.40 4.92
C GLU A 103 -10.69 -0.18 5.26
N ARG A 104 -10.11 0.27 6.35
CA ARG A 104 -8.80 -0.23 6.80
C ARG A 104 -8.98 -1.50 7.62
N ILE A 105 -8.25 -2.55 7.24
CA ILE A 105 -8.22 -3.83 7.94
C ILE A 105 -6.81 -4.00 8.51
N GLY A 106 -6.69 -3.99 9.82
CA GLY A 106 -5.38 -4.07 10.46
C GLY A 106 -5.48 -4.15 11.97
N ARG A 107 -6.63 -4.57 12.46
CA ARG A 107 -6.84 -4.77 13.88
C ARG A 107 -6.58 -6.22 14.25
N LEU A 108 -5.79 -6.40 15.26
CA LEU A 108 -5.58 -7.71 15.84
C LEU A 108 -6.48 -7.91 17.04
#